data_b1d0e96410717330d17f946ab8bed6e3
#
_entry.id   b1d0e96410717330d17f946ab8bed6e3
#
_cell.length_a   1.000
_cell.length_b   1.000
_cell.length_c   1.000
_cell.angle_alpha   90.00
_cell.angle_beta   90.00
_cell.angle_gamma   90.00
#
_symmetry.space_group_name_H-M   'P 1'
#
loop_
_entity.id
_entity.type
_entity.pdbx_description
1 polymer ?
#
loop_
_entity_poly.entity_id
_entity_poly.type
_entity_poly.pdbx_seq_one_letter_code
_entity_poly.pdbx_strand_id
1 'polypeptide(L)'
;MMENVQAMQGASFSQQVTANNVANMNTSGFHSSRVEFETGPNGQGVQVQDVYENTAAGPLVPGGEYIETDEGLRYEEMLVEGSNTDLTTEMVQMIENEHAFAANAAALHTSLDMTGVIINMMV
;
A
#
# COMPACT_ATOMS: atom_id res chain seq x y z
N MET A 1 12.13 -11.22 17.80
CA MET A 1 11.69 -11.96 16.60
C MET A 1 10.28 -11.60 16.18
N MET A 2 9.36 -11.50 17.13
CA MET A 2 7.96 -11.19 16.79
C MET A 2 7.78 -9.79 16.21
N GLU A 3 8.56 -8.83 16.66
CA GLU A 3 8.56 -7.47 16.14
C GLU A 3 8.93 -7.43 14.66
N ASN A 4 9.88 -8.26 14.25
CA ASN A 4 10.28 -8.36 12.83
C ASN A 4 9.16 -8.96 11.98
N VAL A 5 8.47 -9.97 12.51
CA VAL A 5 7.32 -10.58 11.81
C VAL A 5 6.19 -9.56 11.66
N GLN A 6 5.89 -8.79 12.71
CA GLN A 6 4.87 -7.74 12.65
C GLN A 6 5.24 -6.66 11.63
N ALA A 7 6.51 -6.25 11.61
CA ALA A 7 6.98 -5.26 10.64
C ALA A 7 6.90 -5.79 9.20
N MET A 8 7.19 -7.06 8.99
CA MET A 8 7.05 -7.70 7.68
C MET A 8 5.59 -7.77 7.24
N GLN A 9 4.69 -8.08 8.16
CA GLN A 9 3.25 -8.09 7.88
C GLN A 9 2.76 -6.68 7.52
N GLY A 10 3.22 -5.67 8.26
CA GLY A 10 2.90 -4.28 7.97
C GLY A 10 3.40 -3.83 6.60
N ALA A 11 4.64 -4.17 6.26
CA ALA A 11 5.22 -3.85 4.96
C ALA A 11 4.45 -4.55 3.83
N SER A 12 4.07 -5.80 4.03
CA SER A 12 3.27 -6.56 3.07
C SER A 12 1.90 -5.93 2.87
N PHE A 13 1.25 -5.50 3.95
CA PHE A 13 -0.05 -4.83 3.87
C PHE A 13 0.08 -3.49 3.13
N SER A 14 1.10 -2.70 3.44
CA SER A 14 1.37 -1.45 2.74
C SER A 14 1.60 -1.69 1.25
N GLN A 15 2.29 -2.78 0.91
CA GLN A 15 2.51 -3.15 -0.49
C GLN A 15 1.21 -3.47 -1.20
N GLN A 16 0.27 -4.14 -0.53
CA GLN A 16 -1.04 -4.44 -1.11
C GLN A 16 -1.83 -3.15 -1.38
N VAL A 17 -1.80 -2.20 -0.45
CA VAL A 17 -2.45 -0.89 -0.62
C VAL A 17 -1.82 -0.14 -1.79
N THR A 18 -0.50 -0.10 -1.87
CA THR A 18 0.23 0.55 -2.96
C THR A 18 -0.08 -0.12 -4.31
N ALA A 19 -0.11 -1.44 -4.35
CA ALA A 19 -0.46 -2.18 -5.57
C ALA A 19 -1.89 -1.86 -6.02
N ASN A 20 -2.83 -1.73 -5.09
CA ASN A 20 -4.20 -1.33 -5.41
C ASN A 20 -4.25 0.08 -5.99
N ASN A 21 -3.46 1.02 -5.43
CA ASN A 21 -3.36 2.36 -5.97
C ASN A 21 -2.86 2.36 -7.41
N VAL A 22 -1.80 1.59 -7.69
CA VAL A 22 -1.23 1.48 -9.04
C VAL A 22 -2.22 0.84 -10.01
N ALA A 23 -2.91 -0.20 -9.57
CA ALA A 23 -3.90 -0.89 -10.41
C ALA A 23 -5.04 0.04 -10.83
N ASN A 24 -5.34 1.04 -10.01
CA ASN A 24 -6.43 1.99 -10.23
C ASN A 24 -5.94 3.37 -10.68
N MET A 25 -4.70 3.50 -11.15
CA MET A 25 -4.17 4.80 -11.54
C MET A 25 -4.88 5.42 -12.76
N ASN A 26 -5.62 4.62 -13.51
CA ASN A 26 -6.43 5.07 -14.64
C ASN A 26 -7.94 4.95 -14.38
N THR A 27 -8.33 4.63 -13.16
CA THR A 27 -9.73 4.50 -12.78
C THR A 27 -10.30 5.87 -12.43
N SER A 28 -11.33 6.31 -13.12
CA SER A 28 -11.96 7.61 -12.88
C SER A 28 -12.52 7.68 -11.47
N GLY A 29 -12.25 8.78 -10.78
CA GLY A 29 -12.75 9.02 -9.43
C GLY A 29 -12.05 8.22 -8.34
N PHE A 30 -11.04 7.45 -8.66
CA PHE A 30 -10.29 6.69 -7.66
C PHE A 30 -9.44 7.61 -6.80
N HIS A 31 -9.43 7.38 -5.51
CA HIS A 31 -8.57 8.08 -4.56
C HIS A 31 -7.57 7.09 -3.96
N SER A 32 -6.30 7.47 -4.00
CA SER A 32 -5.23 6.64 -3.45
C SER A 32 -5.34 6.55 -1.93
N SER A 33 -4.91 5.42 -1.39
CA SER A 33 -4.90 5.17 0.06
C SER A 33 -3.48 5.04 0.58
N ARG A 34 -3.31 5.33 1.85
CA ARG A 34 -2.03 5.21 2.57
C ARG A 34 -2.25 4.48 3.88
N VAL A 35 -1.24 3.76 4.27
CA VAL A 35 -1.23 3.05 5.55
C VAL A 35 -0.46 3.89 6.57
N GLU A 36 -1.04 4.09 7.75
CA GLU A 36 -0.35 4.67 8.90
C GLU A 36 0.02 3.55 9.85
N PHE A 37 1.22 3.64 10.37
CA PHE A 37 1.75 2.69 11.35
C PHE A 37 1.84 3.34 12.71
N GLU A 38 1.71 2.51 13.75
CA GLU A 38 1.93 2.93 15.12
C GLU A 38 2.78 1.89 15.84
N THR A 39 3.30 2.28 16.99
CA THR A 39 4.00 1.33 17.86
C THR A 39 3.02 0.28 18.36
N GLY A 40 3.43 -0.97 18.33
CA GLY A 40 2.61 -2.08 18.79
C GLY A 40 2.34 -2.09 20.30
N PRO A 41 1.62 -3.10 20.78
CA PRO A 41 1.29 -3.22 22.21
C PRO A 41 2.53 -3.19 23.08
N ASN A 42 2.44 -2.54 24.23
CA ASN A 42 3.55 -2.38 25.21
C ASN A 42 4.75 -1.62 24.66
N GLY A 43 4.55 -0.79 23.63
CA GLY A 43 5.62 0.00 23.04
C GLY A 43 6.60 -0.82 22.20
N GLN A 44 6.23 -2.02 21.80
CA GLN A 44 7.09 -2.91 21.02
C GLN A 44 6.47 -3.25 19.67
N GLY A 45 7.32 -3.30 18.65
CA GLY A 45 6.91 -3.67 17.31
C GLY A 45 6.16 -2.55 16.58
N VAL A 46 5.59 -2.90 15.45
CA VAL A 46 4.86 -1.98 14.58
C VAL A 46 3.55 -2.64 14.19
N GLN A 47 2.48 -1.89 14.25
CA GLN A 47 1.17 -2.34 13.77
C GLN A 47 0.54 -1.29 12.89
N VAL A 48 -0.40 -1.73 12.05
CA VAL A 48 -1.17 -0.81 11.21
C VAL A 48 -2.17 -0.08 12.11
N GLN A 49 -2.07 1.25 12.15
CA GLN A 49 -3.01 2.08 12.88
C GLN A 49 -4.29 2.27 12.09
N ASP A 50 -4.15 2.71 10.85
CA ASP A 50 -5.29 3.03 9.99
C ASP A 50 -4.87 3.05 8.53
N VAL A 51 -5.86 3.00 7.66
CA VAL A 51 -5.71 3.23 6.24
C VAL A 51 -6.57 4.43 5.90
N TYR A 52 -5.95 5.51 5.45
CA TYR A 52 -6.69 6.70 5.09
C TYR A 52 -6.61 6.97 3.59
N GLU A 53 -7.67 7.59 3.09
CA GLU A 53 -7.83 7.91 1.68
C GLU A 53 -7.42 9.36 1.42
N ASN A 54 -6.71 9.58 0.33
CA ASN A 54 -6.39 10.92 -0.13
C ASN A 54 -7.62 11.50 -0.85
N THR A 55 -8.24 12.49 -0.25
CA THR A 55 -9.46 13.11 -0.76
C THR A 55 -9.21 14.23 -1.76
N ALA A 56 -7.95 14.55 -2.08
CA ALA A 56 -7.63 15.56 -3.07
C ALA A 56 -8.17 15.16 -4.45
N ALA A 57 -8.63 16.17 -5.21
CA ALA A 57 -9.13 15.90 -6.55
C ALA A 57 -8.02 15.44 -7.48
N GLY A 58 -8.33 14.45 -8.31
CA GLY A 58 -7.43 13.99 -9.37
C GLY A 58 -7.47 14.92 -10.57
N PRO A 59 -6.59 14.70 -11.56
CA PRO A 59 -6.60 15.48 -12.78
C PRO A 59 -7.87 15.22 -13.59
N LEU A 60 -8.33 16.23 -14.31
CA LEU A 60 -9.43 16.07 -15.25
C LEU A 60 -8.93 15.33 -16.48
N VAL A 61 -9.60 14.24 -16.82
CA VAL A 61 -9.27 13.41 -17.98
C VAL A 61 -10.49 13.25 -18.87
N PRO A 62 -10.29 13.04 -20.18
CA PRO A 62 -11.41 12.75 -21.06
C PRO A 62 -12.12 11.48 -20.64
N GLY A 63 -13.42 11.56 -20.51
CA GLY A 63 -14.26 10.42 -20.20
C GLY A 63 -15.58 10.57 -20.92
N GLY A 64 -16.46 9.62 -20.76
CA GLY A 64 -17.75 9.69 -21.38
C GLY A 64 -18.77 8.85 -20.67
N GLU A 65 -20.01 9.21 -20.84
CA GLU A 65 -21.14 8.54 -20.24
C GLU A 65 -22.24 8.33 -21.26
N TYR A 66 -22.91 7.20 -21.16
CA TYR A 66 -24.08 6.94 -21.96
C TYR A 66 -25.30 7.54 -21.26
N ILE A 67 -25.96 8.47 -21.94
CA ILE A 67 -27.16 9.13 -21.43
C ILE A 67 -28.35 8.61 -22.23
N GLU A 68 -29.40 8.20 -21.52
CA GLU A 68 -30.65 7.79 -22.16
C GLU A 68 -31.44 9.05 -22.52
N THR A 69 -31.69 9.19 -23.81
CA THR A 69 -32.48 10.29 -24.38
C THR A 69 -33.72 9.73 -25.08
N ASP A 70 -34.66 10.61 -25.45
CA ASP A 70 -35.85 10.23 -26.19
C ASP A 70 -35.51 9.53 -27.52
N GLU A 71 -34.33 9.77 -28.08
CA GLU A 71 -33.84 9.14 -29.31
C GLU A 71 -33.02 7.86 -29.07
N GLY A 72 -32.85 7.42 -27.80
CA GLY A 72 -32.07 6.26 -27.39
C GLY A 72 -30.83 6.62 -26.61
N LEU A 73 -29.90 5.66 -26.47
CA LEU A 73 -28.65 5.87 -25.76
C LEU A 73 -27.70 6.76 -26.58
N ARG A 74 -27.20 7.81 -25.95
CA ARG A 74 -26.25 8.72 -26.56
C ARG A 74 -24.99 8.76 -25.71
N TYR A 75 -23.83 8.61 -26.35
CA TYR A 75 -22.54 8.78 -25.71
C TYR A 75 -22.18 10.26 -25.66
N GLU A 76 -21.91 10.77 -24.48
CA GLU A 76 -21.53 12.16 -24.30
C GLU A 76 -20.14 12.21 -23.68
N GLU A 77 -19.21 12.85 -24.39
CA GLU A 77 -17.86 13.07 -23.89
C GLU A 77 -17.87 14.24 -22.91
N MET A 78 -17.24 14.04 -21.77
CA MET A 78 -17.06 15.07 -20.76
C MET A 78 -15.72 14.87 -20.07
N LEU A 79 -15.24 15.93 -19.41
CA LEU A 79 -14.08 15.81 -18.54
C LEU A 79 -14.54 15.25 -17.19
N VAL A 80 -13.91 14.16 -16.78
CA VAL A 80 -14.18 13.51 -15.50
C VAL A 80 -12.94 13.57 -14.63
N GLU A 81 -13.14 13.53 -13.32
CA GLU A 81 -12.04 13.44 -12.38
C GLU A 81 -11.37 12.07 -12.54
N GLY A 82 -10.07 12.07 -12.84
CA GLY A 82 -9.28 10.85 -12.90
C GLY A 82 -8.80 10.42 -11.51
N SER A 83 -8.03 9.36 -11.49
CA SER A 83 -7.38 8.89 -10.27
C SER A 83 -6.39 9.93 -9.75
N ASN A 84 -6.35 10.16 -8.44
CA ASN A 84 -5.34 11.00 -7.82
C ASN A 84 -4.06 10.23 -7.46
N THR A 85 -3.92 9.00 -7.94
CA THR A 85 -2.72 8.20 -7.75
C THR A 85 -1.56 8.79 -8.52
N ASP A 86 -0.45 9.03 -7.82
CA ASP A 86 0.81 9.48 -8.42
C ASP A 86 1.74 8.27 -8.55
N LEU A 87 1.99 7.83 -9.77
CA LEU A 87 2.79 6.65 -10.04
C LEU A 87 4.19 6.77 -9.43
N THR A 88 4.82 7.95 -9.49
CA THR A 88 6.16 8.16 -8.93
C THR A 88 6.15 7.94 -7.42
N THR A 89 5.18 8.50 -6.72
CA THR A 89 5.01 8.31 -5.27
C THR A 89 4.77 6.84 -4.94
N GLU A 90 3.93 6.16 -5.72
CA GLU A 90 3.64 4.74 -5.49
C GLU A 90 4.86 3.86 -5.73
N MET A 91 5.67 4.16 -6.75
CA MET A 91 6.91 3.42 -7.01
C MET A 91 7.92 3.59 -5.87
N VAL A 92 8.07 4.79 -5.33
CA VAL A 92 8.92 5.04 -4.16
C VAL A 92 8.41 4.25 -2.96
N GLN A 93 7.09 4.24 -2.74
CA GLN A 93 6.49 3.49 -1.64
C GLN A 93 6.71 1.99 -1.79
N MET A 94 6.63 1.47 -3.02
CA MET A 94 6.91 0.06 -3.29
C MET A 94 8.36 -0.30 -2.95
N ILE A 95 9.31 0.55 -3.30
CA ILE A 95 10.71 0.35 -2.99
C ILE A 95 10.92 0.37 -1.47
N GLU A 96 10.34 1.35 -0.78
CA GLU A 96 10.42 1.43 0.68
C GLU A 96 9.85 0.18 1.36
N ASN A 97 8.70 -0.29 0.90
CA ASN A 97 8.06 -1.50 1.44
C ASN A 97 8.93 -2.74 1.22
N GLU A 98 9.50 -2.87 0.03
CA GLU A 98 10.40 -3.99 -0.29
C GLU A 98 11.64 -3.97 0.59
N HIS A 99 12.26 -2.82 0.74
CA HIS A 99 13.46 -2.68 1.60
C HIS A 99 13.12 -2.95 3.07
N ALA A 100 12.00 -2.45 3.56
CA ALA A 100 11.57 -2.70 4.93
C ALA A 100 11.33 -4.19 5.18
N PHE A 101 10.66 -4.86 4.24
CA PHE A 101 10.41 -6.30 4.33
C PHE A 101 11.73 -7.08 4.33
N ALA A 102 12.62 -6.78 3.38
CA ALA A 102 13.90 -7.47 3.26
C ALA A 102 14.80 -7.26 4.49
N ALA A 103 14.85 -6.04 5.01
CA ALA A 103 15.64 -5.73 6.20
C ALA A 103 15.13 -6.50 7.43
N ASN A 104 13.82 -6.57 7.61
CA ASN A 104 13.23 -7.31 8.73
C ASN A 104 13.40 -8.83 8.55
N ALA A 105 13.33 -9.33 7.32
CA ALA A 105 13.59 -10.74 7.03
C ALA A 105 15.04 -11.10 7.36
N ALA A 106 16.00 -10.25 6.98
CA ALA A 106 17.41 -10.46 7.30
C ALA A 106 17.66 -10.44 8.82
N ALA A 107 17.03 -9.50 9.53
CA ALA A 107 17.14 -9.43 10.98
C ALA A 107 16.54 -10.67 11.64
N LEU A 108 15.41 -11.15 11.16
CA LEU A 108 14.79 -12.37 11.67
C LEU A 108 15.69 -13.59 11.44
N HIS A 109 16.26 -13.72 10.26
CA HIS A 109 17.18 -14.80 9.94
C HIS A 109 18.39 -14.79 10.88
N THR A 110 18.99 -13.63 11.13
CA THR A 110 20.10 -13.47 12.05
C THR A 110 19.71 -13.89 13.47
N SER A 111 18.52 -13.49 13.92
CA SER A 111 18.01 -13.85 15.25
C SER A 111 17.84 -15.37 15.38
N LEU A 112 17.34 -16.04 14.35
CA LEU A 112 17.19 -17.49 14.33
C LEU A 112 18.53 -18.20 14.34
N ASP A 113 19.52 -17.68 13.60
CA ASP A 113 20.88 -18.24 13.59
C ASP A 113 21.53 -18.10 14.97
N MET A 114 21.38 -16.95 15.62
CA MET A 114 21.92 -16.72 16.97
C MET A 114 21.29 -17.67 17.98
N THR A 115 19.99 -17.91 17.89
CA THR A 115 19.28 -18.85 18.74
C THR A 115 19.81 -20.27 18.52
N GLY A 116 20.04 -20.66 17.26
CA GLY A 116 20.62 -21.94 16.92
C GLY A 116 22.02 -22.15 17.52
N VAL A 117 22.87 -21.13 17.45
CA VAL A 117 24.21 -21.16 18.05
C VAL A 117 24.11 -21.35 19.58
N ILE A 118 23.20 -20.63 20.24
CA ILE A 118 23.02 -20.76 21.69
C ILE A 118 22.60 -22.19 22.05
N ILE A 119 21.67 -22.77 21.31
CA ILE A 119 21.21 -24.16 21.53
C ILE A 119 22.40 -25.12 21.37
N ASN A 120 23.20 -24.95 20.33
CA ASN A 120 24.38 -25.80 20.10
C ASN A 120 25.41 -25.70 21.24
N MET A 121 25.56 -24.52 21.83
CA MET A 121 26.45 -24.32 22.96
C MET A 121 25.94 -24.96 24.24
N MET A 122 24.64 -25.15 24.37
CA MET A 122 24.01 -25.77 25.54
C MET A 122 24.00 -27.29 25.50
N VAL A 123 24.27 -27.88 24.33
CA VAL A 123 24.38 -29.32 24.14
C VAL A 123 25.82 -29.77 24.27
#